data_03b74001220e9de7c15d26e60aae51de
#
_entry.id   03b74001220e9de7c15d26e60aae51de
#
_cell.length_a   1.000
_cell.length_b   1.000
_cell.length_c   1.000
_cell.angle_alpha   90.00
_cell.angle_beta   90.00
_cell.angle_gamma   90.00
#
_symmetry.space_group_name_H-M   'P 1'
#
loop_
_entity.id
_entity.type
_entity.pdbx_description
1 polymer ?
#
loop_
_entity_poly.entity_id
_entity_poly.type
_entity_poly.pdbx_seq_one_letter_code
_entity_poly.pdbx_strand_id
1 'polypeptide(L)'
;MAKILLIDDDVDIIAACRMTLESVGHEIIEAHNSQDGIEKIRAERPELVILDVMMETHTAGFQLALKLHNPDPTSEFAEFKDLPILMLTAIHSTTPLRFEPDIDYLPVELFVDKPIDPAGLLGKVDWILSR
;
A
#
# COMPACT_ATOMS: atom_id res chain seq x y z
N MET A 1 -2.11 17.65 3.28
CA MET A 1 -1.10 16.76 3.88
C MET A 1 -1.76 15.53 4.41
N ALA A 2 -1.27 14.40 4.03
CA ALA A 2 -1.87 13.14 4.45
C ALA A 2 -0.87 12.33 5.27
N LYS A 3 -1.40 11.48 6.14
CA LYS A 3 -0.60 10.49 6.87
C LYS A 3 -0.62 9.21 6.04
N ILE A 4 0.55 8.78 5.59
CA ILE A 4 0.71 7.65 4.67
C ILE A 4 1.59 6.59 5.33
N LEU A 5 1.12 5.35 5.34
CA LEU A 5 1.89 4.21 5.84
C LEU A 5 2.53 3.48 4.67
N LEU A 6 3.85 3.29 4.75
CA LEU A 6 4.61 2.49 3.79
C LEU A 6 4.90 1.14 4.41
N ILE A 7 4.48 0.06 3.76
CA ILE A 7 4.75 -1.31 4.22
C ILE A 7 5.55 -2.03 3.15
N ASP A 8 6.83 -2.27 3.41
CA ASP A 8 7.75 -2.92 2.48
C ASP A 8 8.94 -3.44 3.29
N ASP A 9 9.44 -4.61 2.95
CA ASP A 9 10.63 -5.16 3.63
C ASP A 9 11.93 -4.64 3.01
N ASP A 10 11.87 -3.91 1.91
CA ASP A 10 13.03 -3.30 1.26
C ASP A 10 13.21 -1.86 1.75
N VAL A 11 14.23 -1.65 2.58
CA VAL A 11 14.48 -0.34 3.19
C VAL A 11 14.84 0.73 2.15
N ASP A 12 15.41 0.34 1.01
CA ASP A 12 15.76 1.28 -0.04
C ASP A 12 14.51 1.80 -0.76
N ILE A 13 13.54 0.94 -0.98
CA ILE A 13 12.24 1.33 -1.57
C ILE A 13 11.51 2.26 -0.61
N ILE A 14 11.49 1.94 0.67
CA ILE A 14 10.86 2.80 1.68
C ILE A 14 11.52 4.17 1.69
N ALA A 15 12.85 4.21 1.68
CA ALA A 15 13.58 5.47 1.69
C ALA A 15 13.25 6.33 0.47
N ALA A 16 13.20 5.72 -0.71
CA ALA A 16 12.88 6.44 -1.95
C ALA A 16 11.45 6.99 -1.92
N CYS A 17 10.49 6.17 -1.52
CA CYS A 17 9.10 6.61 -1.44
C CYS A 17 8.91 7.70 -0.39
N ARG A 18 9.55 7.52 0.76
CA ARG A 18 9.47 8.50 1.84
C ARG A 18 9.99 9.86 1.41
N MET A 19 11.19 9.88 0.82
CA MET A 19 11.79 11.11 0.36
C MET A 19 10.88 11.85 -0.63
N THR A 20 10.32 11.10 -1.58
CA THR A 20 9.43 11.64 -2.59
C THR A 20 8.16 12.24 -1.97
N LEU A 21 7.53 11.51 -1.06
CA LEU A 21 6.26 11.93 -0.48
C LEU A 21 6.44 13.04 0.56
N GLU A 22 7.50 12.99 1.34
CA GLU A 22 7.79 14.06 2.30
C GLU A 22 8.11 15.38 1.61
N SER A 23 8.65 15.33 0.39
CA SER A 23 8.99 16.54 -0.35
C SER A 23 7.75 17.40 -0.66
N VAL A 24 6.57 16.81 -0.68
CA VAL A 24 5.30 17.53 -0.90
C VAL A 24 4.48 17.65 0.39
N GLY A 25 5.06 17.34 1.53
CA GLY A 25 4.46 17.62 2.82
C GLY A 25 3.66 16.51 3.47
N HIS A 26 3.68 15.30 2.93
CA HIS A 26 3.00 14.18 3.59
C HIS A 26 3.78 13.69 4.80
N GLU A 27 3.05 13.19 5.80
CA GLU A 27 3.65 12.54 6.96
C GLU A 27 3.76 11.04 6.67
N ILE A 28 4.96 10.46 6.82
CA ILE A 28 5.22 9.08 6.45
C ILE A 28 5.50 8.23 7.69
N ILE A 29 4.84 7.07 7.74
CA ILE A 29 5.04 6.04 8.75
C ILE A 29 5.53 4.80 8.03
N GLU A 30 6.46 4.05 8.63
CA GLU A 30 7.07 2.88 8.02
C GLU A 30 6.74 1.61 8.76
N ALA A 31 6.55 0.52 8.01
CA ALA A 31 6.46 -0.83 8.55
C ALA A 31 7.18 -1.76 7.58
N HIS A 32 7.76 -2.84 8.07
CA HIS A 32 8.63 -3.70 7.26
C HIS A 32 8.08 -5.10 7.04
N ASN A 33 6.90 -5.39 7.56
CA ASN A 33 6.20 -6.66 7.34
C ASN A 33 4.72 -6.47 7.65
N SER A 34 3.93 -7.51 7.37
CA SER A 34 2.48 -7.45 7.55
C SER A 34 2.07 -7.19 8.99
N GLN A 35 2.71 -7.86 9.95
CA GLN A 35 2.36 -7.73 11.36
C GLN A 35 2.61 -6.31 11.86
N ASP A 36 3.78 -5.75 11.55
CA ASP A 36 4.11 -4.38 11.90
C ASP A 36 3.17 -3.39 11.22
N GLY A 37 2.80 -3.69 9.96
CA GLY A 37 1.85 -2.89 9.21
C GLY A 37 0.48 -2.83 9.89
N ILE A 38 -0.02 -3.97 10.36
CA ILE A 38 -1.29 -4.03 11.07
C ILE A 38 -1.24 -3.19 12.34
N GLU A 39 -0.16 -3.31 13.11
CA GLU A 39 0.00 -2.53 14.34
C GLU A 39 0.01 -1.04 14.05
N LYS A 40 0.72 -0.61 13.01
CA LYS A 40 0.77 0.80 12.62
C LYS A 40 -0.57 1.32 12.13
N ILE A 41 -1.32 0.50 11.39
CA ILE A 41 -2.66 0.91 10.93
C ILE A 41 -3.55 1.22 12.12
N ARG A 42 -3.53 0.36 13.12
CA ARG A 42 -4.38 0.55 14.31
C ARG A 42 -3.91 1.73 15.17
N ALA A 43 -2.60 1.90 15.32
CA ALA A 43 -2.06 2.96 16.18
C ALA A 43 -2.11 4.32 15.52
N GLU A 44 -1.82 4.39 14.23
CA GLU A 44 -1.61 5.67 13.53
C GLU A 44 -2.79 6.11 12.68
N ARG A 45 -3.66 5.19 12.29
CA ARG A 45 -4.84 5.45 11.44
C ARG A 45 -4.47 6.25 10.19
N PRO A 46 -3.64 5.69 9.30
CA PRO A 46 -3.22 6.42 8.11
C PRO A 46 -4.38 6.66 7.15
N GLU A 47 -4.21 7.63 6.27
CA GLU A 47 -5.20 7.97 5.25
C GLU A 47 -4.99 7.17 3.97
N LEU A 48 -3.80 6.57 3.80
CA LEU A 48 -3.43 5.77 2.65
C LEU A 48 -2.35 4.77 3.08
N VAL A 49 -2.43 3.55 2.57
CA VAL A 49 -1.39 2.54 2.75
C VAL A 49 -0.74 2.27 1.40
N ILE A 50 0.58 2.36 1.35
CA ILE A 50 1.37 1.93 0.19
C ILE A 50 2.02 0.62 0.59
N LEU A 51 1.70 -0.45 -0.12
CA LEU A 51 1.90 -1.82 0.34
C LEU A 51 2.63 -2.64 -0.72
N ASP A 52 3.76 -3.24 -0.33
CA ASP A 52 4.48 -4.17 -1.21
C ASP A 52 3.70 -5.49 -1.31
N VAL A 53 3.64 -6.04 -2.52
CA VAL A 53 3.00 -7.34 -2.76
C VAL A 53 3.77 -8.46 -2.08
N MET A 54 5.10 -8.45 -2.23
CA MET A 54 5.96 -9.54 -1.75
C MET A 54 6.77 -9.06 -0.55
N MET A 55 6.54 -9.66 0.60
CA MET A 55 7.28 -9.35 1.83
C MET A 55 7.76 -10.66 2.45
N GLU A 56 7.22 -11.05 3.60
CA GLU A 56 7.58 -12.31 4.25
C GLU A 56 7.16 -13.52 3.42
N THR A 57 6.14 -13.36 2.54
CA THR A 57 5.77 -14.36 1.54
C THR A 57 5.56 -13.68 0.20
N HIS A 58 5.41 -14.46 -0.88
CA HIS A 58 5.18 -13.92 -2.23
C HIS A 58 3.87 -13.16 -2.35
N THR A 59 2.91 -13.41 -1.46
CA THR A 59 1.56 -12.84 -1.54
C THR A 59 1.15 -12.10 -0.28
N ALA A 60 2.11 -11.78 0.60
CA ALA A 60 1.81 -11.15 1.89
C ALA A 60 1.01 -9.86 1.72
N GLY A 61 1.36 -9.03 0.75
CA GLY A 61 0.65 -7.77 0.50
C GLY A 61 -0.78 -8.00 0.08
N PHE A 62 -1.02 -8.95 -0.81
CA PHE A 62 -2.39 -9.28 -1.22
C PHE A 62 -3.21 -9.78 -0.06
N GLN A 63 -2.62 -10.65 0.78
CA GLN A 63 -3.32 -11.19 1.94
C GLN A 63 -3.70 -10.09 2.91
N LEU A 64 -2.81 -9.14 3.15
CA LEU A 64 -3.09 -8.02 4.03
C LEU A 64 -4.19 -7.13 3.46
N ALA A 65 -4.15 -6.84 2.16
CA ALA A 65 -5.18 -6.04 1.50
C ALA A 65 -6.56 -6.70 1.64
N LEU A 66 -6.63 -8.01 1.44
CA LEU A 66 -7.89 -8.73 1.58
C LEU A 66 -8.43 -8.69 3.01
N LYS A 67 -7.55 -8.78 4.00
CA LYS A 67 -7.95 -8.68 5.41
C LYS A 67 -8.52 -7.31 5.72
N LEU A 68 -7.84 -6.25 5.28
CA LEU A 68 -8.25 -4.88 5.57
C LEU A 68 -9.60 -4.54 4.94
N HIS A 69 -9.82 -5.00 3.72
CA HIS A 69 -11.03 -4.68 2.97
C HIS A 69 -12.11 -5.75 3.04
N ASN A 70 -12.02 -6.65 4.01
CA ASN A 70 -13.05 -7.66 4.21
C ASN A 70 -14.40 -6.96 4.47
N PRO A 71 -15.44 -7.24 3.67
CA PRO A 71 -16.73 -6.57 3.82
C PRO A 71 -17.54 -7.04 5.02
N ASP A 72 -17.11 -8.10 5.68
CA ASP A 72 -17.82 -8.64 6.84
C ASP A 72 -17.79 -7.62 8.00
N PRO A 73 -18.95 -7.13 8.47
CA PRO A 73 -18.95 -6.15 9.56
C PRO A 73 -18.43 -6.69 10.89
N THR A 74 -18.26 -8.01 11.01
CA THR A 74 -17.67 -8.61 12.21
C THR A 74 -16.16 -8.76 12.11
N SER A 75 -15.56 -8.39 10.97
CA SER A 75 -14.11 -8.43 10.81
C SER A 75 -13.44 -7.50 11.82
N GLU A 76 -12.29 -7.92 12.34
CA GLU A 76 -11.50 -7.07 13.25
C GLU A 76 -10.97 -5.81 12.55
N PHE A 77 -11.01 -5.78 11.22
CA PHE A 77 -10.58 -4.63 10.42
C PHE A 77 -11.74 -3.89 9.78
N ALA A 78 -12.97 -4.09 10.26
CA ALA A 78 -14.16 -3.50 9.65
C ALA A 78 -14.07 -1.96 9.54
N GLU A 79 -13.42 -1.31 10.51
CA GLU A 79 -13.26 0.16 10.48
C GLU A 79 -12.31 0.63 9.38
N PHE A 80 -11.53 -0.28 8.78
CA PHE A 80 -10.57 0.06 7.74
C PHE A 80 -10.99 -0.43 6.35
N LYS A 81 -12.22 -0.90 6.20
CA LYS A 81 -12.66 -1.49 4.92
C LYS A 81 -12.57 -0.53 3.74
N ASP A 82 -12.60 0.77 3.99
CA ASP A 82 -12.53 1.79 2.93
C ASP A 82 -11.16 2.48 2.86
N LEU A 83 -10.18 2.00 3.63
CA LEU A 83 -8.84 2.57 3.62
C LEU A 83 -8.20 2.36 2.25
N PRO A 84 -7.80 3.43 1.55
CA PRO A 84 -7.18 3.28 0.23
C PRO A 84 -5.85 2.54 0.30
N ILE A 85 -5.61 1.65 -0.65
CA ILE A 85 -4.38 0.87 -0.74
C ILE A 85 -3.77 1.04 -2.12
N LEU A 86 -2.50 1.41 -2.16
CA LEU A 86 -1.69 1.48 -3.37
C LEU A 86 -0.65 0.36 -3.30
N MET A 87 -0.69 -0.56 -4.27
CA MET A 87 0.23 -1.71 -4.28
C MET A 87 1.50 -1.39 -5.05
N LEU A 88 2.64 -1.73 -4.46
CA LEU A 88 3.93 -1.71 -5.17
C LEU A 88 4.22 -3.14 -5.64
N THR A 89 4.61 -3.30 -6.90
CA THR A 89 4.86 -4.63 -7.42
C THR A 89 5.97 -4.63 -8.48
N ALA A 90 6.77 -5.70 -8.47
CA ALA A 90 7.70 -6.01 -9.54
C ALA A 90 7.18 -7.17 -10.39
N ILE A 91 6.01 -7.68 -10.06
CA ILE A 91 5.48 -8.90 -10.69
C ILE A 91 5.21 -8.71 -12.18
N HIS A 92 4.73 -7.54 -12.56
CA HIS A 92 4.41 -7.26 -13.97
C HIS A 92 5.61 -7.37 -14.88
N SER A 93 6.80 -7.09 -14.36
CA SER A 93 8.02 -7.10 -15.17
C SER A 93 8.73 -8.44 -15.20
N THR A 94 8.40 -9.37 -14.30
CA THR A 94 9.16 -10.59 -14.11
C THR A 94 8.36 -11.87 -14.29
N THR A 95 7.06 -11.80 -14.41
CA THR A 95 6.21 -12.98 -14.57
C THR A 95 5.17 -12.75 -15.65
N PRO A 96 4.71 -13.82 -16.31
CA PRO A 96 3.64 -13.72 -17.28
C PRO A 96 2.27 -13.49 -16.63
N LEU A 97 2.18 -13.63 -15.32
CA LEU A 97 0.93 -13.36 -14.62
C LEU A 97 0.63 -11.88 -14.61
N ARG A 98 -0.60 -11.56 -14.88
CA ARG A 98 -1.06 -10.18 -14.86
C ARG A 98 -1.90 -9.95 -13.63
N PHE A 99 -1.46 -9.02 -12.81
CA PHE A 99 -2.20 -8.59 -11.63
C PHE A 99 -2.84 -7.25 -11.95
N GLU A 100 -3.87 -7.31 -12.78
CA GLU A 100 -4.66 -6.11 -13.02
C GLU A 100 -5.62 -5.95 -11.85
N PRO A 101 -5.88 -4.71 -11.43
CA PRO A 101 -6.83 -4.49 -10.36
C PRO A 101 -8.18 -5.01 -10.79
N ASP A 102 -8.54 -6.15 -10.29
CA ASP A 102 -9.88 -6.70 -10.47
C ASP A 102 -10.62 -6.37 -9.19
N ILE A 103 -11.55 -5.45 -9.28
CA ILE A 103 -12.28 -4.97 -8.13
C ILE A 103 -13.01 -6.08 -7.39
N ASP A 104 -13.25 -7.20 -8.04
CA ASP A 104 -13.90 -8.33 -7.40
C ASP A 104 -12.94 -9.15 -6.53
N TYR A 105 -11.64 -9.08 -6.83
CA TYR A 105 -10.65 -9.93 -6.16
C TYR A 105 -9.60 -9.16 -5.37
N LEU A 106 -9.20 -7.98 -5.84
CA LEU A 106 -8.11 -7.22 -5.23
C LEU A 106 -8.62 -5.83 -4.86
N PRO A 107 -9.01 -5.65 -3.60
CA PRO A 107 -9.56 -4.37 -3.14
C PRO A 107 -8.47 -3.33 -2.94
N VAL A 108 -7.76 -3.02 -4.01
CA VAL A 108 -6.71 -2.00 -4.01
C VAL A 108 -7.06 -0.94 -5.04
N GLU A 109 -6.59 0.28 -4.78
CA GLU A 109 -6.93 1.41 -5.63
C GLU A 109 -6.12 1.44 -6.92
N LEU A 110 -4.81 1.21 -6.80
CA LEU A 110 -3.91 1.25 -7.94
C LEU A 110 -2.71 0.35 -7.70
N PHE A 111 -1.99 0.05 -8.78
CA PHE A 111 -0.69 -0.60 -8.73
C PHE A 111 0.39 0.36 -9.20
N VAL A 112 1.58 0.25 -8.61
CA VAL A 112 2.78 0.96 -9.06
C VAL A 112 3.87 -0.07 -9.28
N ASP A 113 4.49 -0.04 -10.45
CA ASP A 113 5.58 -0.95 -10.77
C ASP A 113 6.89 -0.47 -10.14
N LYS A 114 7.72 -1.40 -9.74
CA LYS A 114 9.10 -1.13 -9.33
C LYS A 114 10.01 -1.22 -10.57
N PRO A 115 11.05 -0.40 -10.69
CA PRO A 115 11.46 0.66 -9.76
C PRO A 115 10.49 1.84 -9.77
N ILE A 116 10.50 2.59 -8.65
CA ILE A 116 9.55 3.67 -8.45
C ILE A 116 9.91 4.88 -9.30
N ASP A 117 8.95 5.39 -10.06
CA ASP A 117 9.06 6.68 -10.72
C ASP A 117 8.47 7.74 -9.78
N PRO A 118 9.27 8.68 -9.27
CA PRO A 118 8.77 9.65 -8.29
C PRO A 118 7.56 10.45 -8.77
N ALA A 119 7.59 10.95 -10.00
CA ALA A 119 6.46 11.72 -10.53
C ALA A 119 5.20 10.87 -10.65
N GLY A 120 5.37 9.62 -11.10
CA GLY A 120 4.25 8.68 -11.20
C GLY A 120 3.64 8.35 -9.85
N LEU A 121 4.50 8.14 -8.84
CA LEU A 121 4.03 7.87 -7.49
C LEU A 121 3.24 9.06 -6.94
N LEU A 122 3.78 10.26 -7.06
CA LEU A 122 3.11 11.46 -6.58
C LEU A 122 1.75 11.65 -7.25
N GLY A 123 1.68 11.42 -8.56
CA GLY A 123 0.43 11.56 -9.31
C GLY A 123 -0.63 10.59 -8.84
N LYS A 124 -0.25 9.34 -8.60
CA LYS A 124 -1.20 8.31 -8.15
C LYS A 124 -1.66 8.56 -6.72
N VAL A 125 -0.76 8.95 -5.83
CA VAL A 125 -1.12 9.28 -4.45
C VAL A 125 -2.08 10.46 -4.43
N ASP A 126 -1.78 11.51 -5.19
CA ASP A 126 -2.61 12.69 -5.26
C ASP A 126 -4.01 12.36 -5.79
N TRP A 127 -4.07 11.53 -6.82
CA TRP A 127 -5.34 11.09 -7.39
C TRP A 127 -6.20 10.35 -6.35
N ILE A 128 -5.59 9.43 -5.60
CA ILE A 128 -6.30 8.65 -4.57
C ILE A 128 -6.82 9.58 -3.46
N LEU A 129 -5.96 10.48 -2.98
CA LEU A 129 -6.30 11.34 -1.83
C LEU A 129 -7.31 12.43 -2.20
N SER A 130 -7.44 12.75 -3.46
CA SER A 130 -8.37 13.80 -3.90
C SER A 130 -9.74 13.29 -4.32
N ARG A 131 -9.97 11.98 -4.25
CA ARG A 131 -11.27 11.39 -4.60
C ARG A 131 -12.34 11.69 -3.57
#